data_a944fa2a2332810a7c6d95f63da332b9
#
_entry.id   a944fa2a2332810a7c6d95f63da332b9
#
_cell.length_a   1.000
_cell.length_b   1.000
_cell.length_c   1.000
_cell.angle_alpha   90.00
_cell.angle_beta   90.00
_cell.angle_gamma   90.00
#
_symmetry.space_group_name_H-M   'P 1'
#
loop_
_entity.id
_entity.type
_entity.pdbx_description
1 polymer ?
#
loop_
_entity_poly.entity_id
_entity_poly.type
_entity_poly.pdbx_seq_one_letter_code
_entity_poly.pdbx_strand_id
1 'polypeptide(L)'
;MAVYCSPLAKKKIGGESAIPILSKWKWFSIALCTTVATGILFWGTAEPLYHLHSPPTGLNIPSNSAEAVTFSMSTMFMHWSFTPYAIYTITGLVFALAYYNYQQPFSIRSLLYPLMNKEVTGPFGDILDILCLAALVSGMAASLGAGIFALMGGLEITFHVEQSDIILGLIGFSIVAAFILSAISGLKKGIAVLSNLNIRAFFGLILFLFIAGPTLQLLELGATGFKDYLFNFFSRSTNIGSPLDTQWLNDWTVFYFANWFAWAPISSLFLGRLAVGYTVRDFIHFNLLFPSLFTCLWMTVFSGLAIDYDLLYQGALHTILINEGEENVLFTILMDFPFGQLLAFLTIGMIFISYVTAADSNVSAMSAMSSTGIHPENPEAPIWIKVIWGSLIGLIAWIMITSAGIDGIRLLCVLGGFPALFIIIAVGIGLIKMLLKA
;
A
#
# COMPACT_ATOMS: atom_id res chain seq x y z
N MET A 1 -18.66 4.54 -5.36
CA MET A 1 -20.07 4.07 -5.52
C MET A 1 -20.81 4.78 -6.66
N ALA A 2 -20.83 6.13 -6.76
CA ALA A 2 -21.53 6.84 -7.84
C ALA A 2 -21.10 6.38 -9.25
N VAL A 3 -19.81 6.27 -9.52
CA VAL A 3 -19.28 5.76 -10.80
C VAL A 3 -19.78 4.32 -11.08
N TYR A 4 -19.77 3.47 -10.07
CA TYR A 4 -20.18 2.06 -10.18
C TYR A 4 -21.65 1.89 -10.61
N CYS A 5 -22.53 2.77 -10.13
CA CYS A 5 -23.96 2.77 -10.42
C CYS A 5 -24.33 3.59 -11.67
N SER A 6 -23.38 4.23 -12.34
CA SER A 6 -23.60 5.09 -13.50
C SER A 6 -23.42 4.35 -14.83
N PRO A 7 -23.84 4.96 -15.97
CA PRO A 7 -23.52 4.45 -17.30
C PRO A 7 -22.00 4.31 -17.55
N LEU A 8 -21.18 5.17 -16.94
CA LEU A 8 -19.72 5.11 -17.04
C LEU A 8 -19.16 3.75 -16.61
N ALA A 9 -19.80 3.05 -15.68
CA ALA A 9 -19.37 1.73 -15.22
C ALA A 9 -19.29 0.68 -16.33
N LYS A 10 -20.09 0.82 -17.38
CA LYS A 10 -20.12 -0.11 -18.52
C LYS A 10 -19.07 0.23 -19.59
N LYS A 11 -18.49 1.43 -19.54
CA LYS A 11 -17.51 1.88 -20.53
C LYS A 11 -16.28 0.98 -20.53
N LYS A 12 -15.86 0.53 -21.71
CA LYS A 12 -14.67 -0.30 -21.89
C LYS A 12 -13.42 0.56 -22.04
N ILE A 13 -12.40 0.26 -21.27
CA ILE A 13 -11.12 0.95 -21.30
C ILE A 13 -10.38 0.55 -22.58
N GLY A 14 -10.05 1.53 -23.42
CA GLY A 14 -9.44 1.33 -24.73
C GLY A 14 -10.45 1.13 -25.87
N GLY A 15 -11.76 1.25 -25.61
CA GLY A 15 -12.81 1.11 -26.62
C GLY A 15 -13.30 -0.33 -26.79
N GLU A 16 -14.36 -0.53 -27.58
CA GLU A 16 -15.05 -1.81 -27.69
C GLU A 16 -14.18 -2.95 -28.26
N SER A 17 -13.25 -2.64 -29.15
CA SER A 17 -12.33 -3.60 -29.76
C SER A 17 -11.14 -3.96 -28.90
N ALA A 18 -10.89 -3.27 -27.79
CA ALA A 18 -9.72 -3.52 -26.93
C ALA A 18 -9.79 -4.91 -26.30
N ILE A 19 -8.64 -5.59 -26.25
CA ILE A 19 -8.50 -6.95 -25.69
C ILE A 19 -7.68 -6.89 -24.40
N PRO A 20 -8.09 -7.59 -23.31
CA PRO A 20 -7.31 -7.66 -22.09
C PRO A 20 -5.93 -8.28 -22.29
N ILE A 21 -4.90 -7.67 -21.71
CA ILE A 21 -3.50 -8.16 -21.76
C ILE A 21 -3.19 -9.20 -20.69
N LEU A 22 -4.03 -9.28 -19.64
CA LEU A 22 -3.89 -10.18 -18.51
C LEU A 22 -5.22 -10.89 -18.24
N SER A 23 -5.19 -12.07 -17.63
CA SER A 23 -6.39 -12.69 -17.04
C SER A 23 -6.79 -11.94 -15.75
N LYS A 24 -8.06 -12.05 -15.35
CA LYS A 24 -8.59 -11.39 -14.13
C LYS A 24 -7.78 -11.74 -12.88
N TRP A 25 -7.41 -13.01 -12.71
CA TRP A 25 -6.59 -13.45 -11.57
C TRP A 25 -5.19 -12.81 -11.57
N LYS A 26 -4.50 -12.80 -12.72
CA LYS A 26 -3.19 -12.16 -12.84
C LYS A 26 -3.27 -10.66 -12.59
N TRP A 27 -4.31 -10.01 -13.11
CA TRP A 27 -4.55 -8.59 -12.86
C TRP A 27 -4.73 -8.32 -11.38
N PHE A 28 -5.62 -9.07 -10.69
CA PHE A 28 -5.83 -8.94 -9.25
C PHE A 28 -4.52 -9.13 -8.46
N SER A 29 -3.77 -10.21 -8.75
CA SER A 29 -2.52 -10.49 -8.05
C SER A 29 -1.51 -9.35 -8.20
N ILE A 30 -1.34 -8.82 -9.41
CA ILE A 30 -0.42 -7.72 -9.66
C ILE A 30 -0.93 -6.43 -8.98
N ALA A 31 -2.21 -6.09 -9.14
CA ALA A 31 -2.78 -4.88 -8.56
C ALA A 31 -2.65 -4.88 -7.02
N LEU A 32 -2.98 -5.99 -6.36
CA LEU A 32 -2.84 -6.12 -4.92
C LEU A 32 -1.37 -6.02 -4.48
N CYS A 33 -0.47 -6.80 -5.09
CA CYS A 33 0.96 -6.77 -4.71
C CYS A 33 1.63 -5.41 -5.01
N THR A 34 1.14 -4.67 -6.01
CA THR A 34 1.63 -3.30 -6.30
C THR A 34 1.29 -2.31 -5.19
N THR A 35 0.14 -2.47 -4.55
CA THR A 35 -0.40 -1.49 -3.59
C THR A 35 -0.19 -1.86 -2.13
N VAL A 36 -0.06 -3.15 -1.80
CA VAL A 36 0.13 -3.61 -0.41
C VAL A 36 1.58 -3.45 0.05
N ALA A 37 2.54 -3.72 -0.81
CA ALA A 37 3.97 -3.76 -0.49
C ALA A 37 4.28 -4.56 0.79
N THR A 38 5.23 -4.10 1.61
CA THR A 38 5.59 -4.74 2.89
C THR A 38 4.85 -4.17 4.10
N GLY A 39 4.23 -3.00 3.93
CA GLY A 39 3.60 -2.27 5.03
C GLY A 39 2.56 -3.09 5.79
N ILE A 40 1.77 -3.92 5.09
CA ILE A 40 0.74 -4.74 5.72
C ILE A 40 1.33 -5.84 6.63
N LEU A 41 2.53 -6.35 6.30
CA LEU A 41 3.24 -7.33 7.12
C LEU A 41 3.92 -6.69 8.34
N PHE A 42 4.42 -5.46 8.19
CA PHE A 42 5.06 -4.72 9.25
C PHE A 42 4.04 -4.12 10.24
N TRP A 43 3.11 -3.32 9.74
CA TRP A 43 2.15 -2.59 10.56
C TRP A 43 0.93 -3.40 10.99
N GLY A 44 0.62 -4.50 10.29
CA GLY A 44 -0.59 -5.28 10.55
C GLY A 44 -0.68 -5.86 11.97
N THR A 45 0.46 -6.07 12.64
CA THR A 45 0.54 -6.56 14.02
C THR A 45 1.03 -5.51 15.01
N ALA A 46 1.87 -4.56 14.57
CA ALA A 46 2.44 -3.53 15.46
C ALA A 46 1.45 -2.37 15.71
N GLU A 47 0.84 -1.83 14.68
CA GLU A 47 -0.07 -0.67 14.78
C GLU A 47 -1.25 -0.89 15.74
N PRO A 48 -1.97 -2.06 15.72
CA PRO A 48 -3.11 -2.23 16.61
C PRO A 48 -2.76 -2.17 18.10
N LEU A 49 -1.52 -2.52 18.47
CA LEU A 49 -1.05 -2.43 19.84
C LEU A 49 -0.90 -0.97 20.32
N TYR A 50 -0.42 -0.08 19.46
CA TYR A 50 -0.41 1.36 19.77
C TYR A 50 -1.80 1.89 20.04
N HIS A 51 -2.79 1.51 19.23
CA HIS A 51 -4.17 1.95 19.39
C HIS A 51 -4.86 1.32 20.61
N LEU A 52 -4.48 0.11 20.98
CA LEU A 52 -4.97 -0.60 22.15
C LEU A 52 -4.46 0.05 23.45
N HIS A 53 -3.17 0.34 23.53
CA HIS A 53 -2.53 0.88 24.72
C HIS A 53 -2.59 2.41 24.83
N SER A 54 -2.67 3.10 23.70
CA SER A 54 -2.66 4.57 23.64
C SER A 54 -3.73 5.11 22.68
N PRO A 55 -5.03 4.87 22.96
CA PRO A 55 -6.09 5.49 22.17
C PRO A 55 -6.08 7.03 22.33
N PRO A 56 -6.61 7.78 21.34
CA PRO A 56 -6.60 9.24 21.40
C PRO A 56 -7.35 9.76 22.63
N THR A 57 -6.71 10.65 23.38
CA THR A 57 -7.22 11.17 24.65
C THR A 57 -8.60 11.83 24.54
N GLY A 58 -8.88 12.51 23.43
CA GLY A 58 -10.15 13.18 23.18
C GLY A 58 -11.36 12.24 23.04
N LEU A 59 -11.15 10.94 22.85
CA LEU A 59 -12.23 9.95 22.80
C LEU A 59 -12.58 9.38 24.17
N ASN A 60 -11.78 9.66 25.21
CA ASN A 60 -11.93 9.13 26.57
C ASN A 60 -12.08 7.60 26.62
N ILE A 61 -11.39 6.90 25.73
CA ILE A 61 -11.36 5.43 25.69
C ILE A 61 -10.26 4.96 26.65
N PRO A 62 -10.58 4.14 27.67
CA PRO A 62 -9.57 3.59 28.56
C PRO A 62 -8.64 2.62 27.82
N SER A 63 -7.33 2.69 28.07
CA SER A 63 -6.35 1.73 27.53
C SER A 63 -6.72 0.29 27.89
N ASN A 64 -6.49 -0.61 26.95
CA ASN A 64 -6.75 -2.07 27.10
C ASN A 64 -8.21 -2.43 27.43
N SER A 65 -9.17 -1.51 27.24
CA SER A 65 -10.59 -1.76 27.40
C SER A 65 -11.21 -2.42 26.17
N ALA A 66 -12.43 -2.94 26.30
CA ALA A 66 -13.20 -3.47 25.17
C ALA A 66 -13.45 -2.38 24.10
N GLU A 67 -13.62 -1.11 24.52
CA GLU A 67 -13.72 0.03 23.64
C GLU A 67 -12.39 0.27 22.88
N ALA A 68 -11.24 0.14 23.55
CA ALA A 68 -9.93 0.28 22.92
C ALA A 68 -9.67 -0.84 21.90
N VAL A 69 -10.08 -2.06 22.19
CA VAL A 69 -10.05 -3.20 21.24
C VAL A 69 -10.87 -2.89 19.99
N THR A 70 -12.11 -2.45 20.16
CA THR A 70 -13.00 -2.10 19.05
C THR A 70 -12.44 -0.94 18.23
N PHE A 71 -11.93 0.10 18.91
CA PHE A 71 -11.29 1.27 18.30
C PHE A 71 -10.06 0.87 17.48
N SER A 72 -9.19 0.03 18.06
CA SER A 72 -7.99 -0.48 17.40
C SER A 72 -8.33 -1.20 16.09
N MET A 73 -9.21 -2.21 16.13
CA MET A 73 -9.63 -2.95 14.94
C MET A 73 -10.28 -2.06 13.88
N SER A 74 -11.14 -1.14 14.30
CA SER A 74 -11.82 -0.19 13.42
C SER A 74 -10.81 0.74 12.71
N THR A 75 -9.79 1.20 13.43
CA THR A 75 -8.72 2.04 12.92
C THR A 75 -7.87 1.29 11.89
N MET A 76 -7.56 0.02 12.14
CA MET A 76 -6.86 -0.83 11.16
C MET A 76 -7.65 -0.93 9.84
N PHE A 77 -8.97 -1.12 9.89
CA PHE A 77 -9.79 -1.12 8.68
C PHE A 77 -9.80 0.23 7.98
N MET A 78 -9.85 1.34 8.71
CA MET A 78 -9.82 2.69 8.15
C MET A 78 -8.50 2.97 7.42
N HIS A 79 -7.38 2.64 8.03
CA HIS A 79 -6.06 2.95 7.48
C HIS A 79 -5.69 2.05 6.31
N TRP A 80 -6.19 0.81 6.25
CA TRP A 80 -5.66 -0.21 5.33
C TRP A 80 -6.66 -0.74 4.30
N SER A 81 -7.97 -0.39 4.36
CA SER A 81 -8.95 -0.98 3.45
C SER A 81 -9.52 0.00 2.43
N PHE A 82 -10.79 0.36 2.52
CA PHE A 82 -11.49 1.11 1.46
C PHE A 82 -10.89 2.49 1.19
N THR A 83 -10.37 3.18 2.18
CA THR A 83 -9.82 4.53 2.02
C THR A 83 -8.60 4.55 1.09
N PRO A 84 -7.49 3.81 1.34
CA PRO A 84 -6.35 3.79 0.44
C PRO A 84 -6.69 3.28 -0.94
N TYR A 85 -7.48 2.21 -1.05
CA TYR A 85 -7.84 1.66 -2.36
C TYR A 85 -8.78 2.57 -3.16
N ALA A 86 -9.59 3.42 -2.50
CA ALA A 86 -10.35 4.45 -3.18
C ALA A 86 -9.44 5.52 -3.81
N ILE A 87 -8.37 5.92 -3.11
CA ILE A 87 -7.36 6.86 -3.62
C ILE A 87 -6.71 6.31 -4.89
N TYR A 88 -6.21 5.07 -4.84
CA TYR A 88 -5.62 4.40 -6.01
C TYR A 88 -6.63 4.18 -7.14
N THR A 89 -7.86 3.81 -6.82
CA THR A 89 -8.90 3.55 -7.83
C THR A 89 -9.31 4.81 -8.56
N ILE A 90 -9.50 5.94 -7.86
CA ILE A 90 -9.87 7.22 -8.47
C ILE A 90 -8.79 7.65 -9.45
N THR A 91 -7.55 7.69 -9.02
CA THR A 91 -6.42 8.12 -9.84
C THR A 91 -6.16 7.16 -11.00
N GLY A 92 -6.14 5.86 -10.75
CA GLY A 92 -5.90 4.84 -11.77
C GLY A 92 -6.99 4.76 -12.83
N LEU A 93 -8.26 4.93 -12.46
CA LEU A 93 -9.38 4.95 -13.39
C LEU A 93 -9.32 6.17 -14.31
N VAL A 94 -9.07 7.35 -13.72
CA VAL A 94 -8.94 8.59 -14.51
C VAL A 94 -7.77 8.46 -15.49
N PHE A 95 -6.63 7.93 -15.04
CA PHE A 95 -5.50 7.69 -15.93
C PHE A 95 -5.85 6.68 -17.04
N ALA A 96 -6.44 5.53 -16.72
CA ALA A 96 -6.80 4.52 -17.71
C ALA A 96 -7.70 5.09 -18.83
N LEU A 97 -8.71 5.88 -18.45
CA LEU A 97 -9.59 6.54 -19.42
C LEU A 97 -8.87 7.63 -20.20
N ALA A 98 -8.05 8.46 -19.55
CA ALA A 98 -7.27 9.50 -20.21
C ALA A 98 -6.30 8.90 -21.24
N TYR A 99 -5.53 7.91 -20.83
CA TYR A 99 -4.51 7.27 -21.65
C TYR A 99 -5.11 6.49 -22.83
N TYR A 100 -6.06 5.58 -22.56
CA TYR A 100 -6.58 4.69 -23.58
C TYR A 100 -7.77 5.23 -24.38
N ASN A 101 -8.71 5.94 -23.75
CA ASN A 101 -9.92 6.41 -24.43
C ASN A 101 -9.79 7.83 -24.98
N TYR A 102 -8.95 8.67 -24.34
CA TYR A 102 -8.71 10.07 -24.79
C TYR A 102 -7.31 10.28 -25.38
N GLN A 103 -6.52 9.20 -25.56
CA GLN A 103 -5.20 9.20 -26.21
C GLN A 103 -4.21 10.23 -25.60
N GLN A 104 -4.28 10.39 -24.28
CA GLN A 104 -3.35 11.28 -23.58
C GLN A 104 -1.99 10.60 -23.36
N PRO A 105 -0.89 11.34 -23.19
CA PRO A 105 0.44 10.76 -22.97
C PRO A 105 0.53 9.96 -21.67
N PHE A 106 1.56 9.08 -21.58
CA PHE A 106 1.87 8.35 -20.35
C PHE A 106 2.58 9.27 -19.34
N SER A 107 1.80 10.07 -18.63
CA SER A 107 2.29 11.10 -17.72
C SER A 107 1.23 11.47 -16.69
N ILE A 108 1.64 11.99 -15.54
CA ILE A 108 0.75 12.48 -14.48
C ILE A 108 -0.15 13.60 -14.95
N ARG A 109 0.36 14.48 -15.81
CA ARG A 109 -0.43 15.58 -16.40
C ARG A 109 -1.71 15.10 -17.09
N SER A 110 -1.72 13.87 -17.58
CA SER A 110 -2.91 13.25 -18.21
C SER A 110 -4.05 13.01 -17.23
N LEU A 111 -3.77 12.89 -15.93
CA LEU A 111 -4.79 12.82 -14.89
C LEU A 111 -5.65 14.09 -14.80
N LEU A 112 -5.12 15.24 -15.24
CA LEU A 112 -5.84 16.51 -15.22
C LEU A 112 -6.67 16.76 -16.49
N TYR A 113 -6.53 15.90 -17.52
CA TYR A 113 -7.29 16.05 -18.77
C TYR A 113 -8.80 16.16 -18.58
N PRO A 114 -9.48 15.32 -17.75
CA PRO A 114 -10.93 15.46 -17.56
C PRO A 114 -11.35 16.77 -16.91
N LEU A 115 -10.48 17.34 -16.06
CA LEU A 115 -10.72 18.63 -15.40
C LEU A 115 -10.54 19.80 -16.38
N MET A 116 -9.43 19.80 -17.12
CA MET A 116 -9.00 20.91 -17.98
C MET A 116 -9.66 20.87 -19.37
N ASN A 117 -10.16 19.72 -19.85
CA ASN A 117 -10.61 19.42 -21.21
C ASN A 117 -9.58 19.76 -22.31
N LYS A 118 -8.32 19.76 -21.96
CA LYS A 118 -7.19 19.96 -22.88
C LYS A 118 -5.95 19.28 -22.29
N GLU A 119 -5.01 18.96 -23.16
CA GLU A 119 -3.70 18.47 -22.72
C GLU A 119 -2.98 19.55 -21.89
N VAL A 120 -2.39 19.13 -20.79
CA VAL A 120 -1.57 19.99 -19.94
C VAL A 120 -0.14 19.92 -20.45
N THR A 121 0.32 20.98 -21.07
CA THR A 121 1.66 21.11 -21.68
C THR A 121 2.49 22.21 -21.02
N GLY A 122 3.78 22.24 -21.31
CA GLY A 122 4.71 23.27 -20.85
C GLY A 122 5.11 23.13 -19.38
N PRO A 123 5.76 24.16 -18.81
CA PRO A 123 6.42 24.08 -17.48
C PRO A 123 5.50 23.65 -16.35
N PHE A 124 4.23 23.98 -16.39
CA PHE A 124 3.27 23.54 -15.36
C PHE A 124 3.11 22.01 -15.34
N GLY A 125 3.00 21.40 -16.52
CA GLY A 125 2.95 19.93 -16.63
C GLY A 125 4.24 19.28 -16.17
N ASP A 126 5.39 19.86 -16.49
CA ASP A 126 6.69 19.35 -16.09
C ASP A 126 6.88 19.40 -14.57
N ILE A 127 6.45 20.49 -13.92
CA ILE A 127 6.46 20.62 -12.46
C ILE A 127 5.57 19.54 -11.81
N LEU A 128 4.38 19.28 -12.35
CA LEU A 128 3.50 18.22 -11.83
C LEU A 128 4.16 16.85 -11.91
N ASP A 129 4.77 16.52 -13.04
CA ASP A 129 5.47 15.25 -13.22
C ASP A 129 6.65 15.11 -12.24
N ILE A 130 7.46 16.16 -12.04
CA ILE A 130 8.59 16.19 -11.10
C ILE A 130 8.10 16.02 -9.65
N LEU A 131 7.07 16.74 -9.24
CA LEU A 131 6.53 16.65 -7.89
C LEU A 131 6.01 15.24 -7.58
N CYS A 132 5.34 14.59 -8.52
CA CYS A 132 4.85 13.22 -8.32
C CYS A 132 5.98 12.18 -8.34
N LEU A 133 7.02 12.38 -9.14
CA LEU A 133 8.23 11.54 -9.09
C LEU A 133 8.91 11.65 -7.72
N ALA A 134 9.10 12.86 -7.21
CA ALA A 134 9.68 13.09 -5.88
C ALA A 134 8.79 12.49 -4.77
N ALA A 135 7.48 12.66 -4.88
CA ALA A 135 6.51 12.09 -3.94
C ALA A 135 6.62 10.56 -3.89
N LEU A 136 6.67 9.89 -5.05
CA LEU A 136 6.79 8.43 -5.07
C LEU A 136 8.17 7.96 -4.58
N VAL A 137 9.25 8.65 -4.92
CA VAL A 137 10.60 8.32 -4.37
C VAL A 137 10.55 8.31 -2.86
N SER A 138 9.95 9.34 -2.24
CA SER A 138 9.78 9.44 -0.78
C SER A 138 8.94 8.28 -0.23
N GLY A 139 7.77 8.00 -0.82
CA GLY A 139 6.90 6.90 -0.40
C GLY A 139 7.55 5.52 -0.57
N MET A 140 8.24 5.28 -1.69
CA MET A 140 8.95 4.02 -1.94
C MET A 140 10.14 3.83 -1.00
N ALA A 141 10.91 4.89 -0.72
CA ALA A 141 12.03 4.83 0.22
C ALA A 141 11.54 4.56 1.65
N ALA A 142 10.44 5.19 2.06
CA ALA A 142 9.79 4.91 3.34
C ALA A 142 9.34 3.46 3.46
N SER A 143 8.66 2.93 2.45
CA SER A 143 8.20 1.53 2.43
C SER A 143 9.37 0.54 2.35
N LEU A 144 10.47 0.88 1.64
CA LEU A 144 11.69 0.07 1.66
C LEU A 144 12.31 0.03 3.05
N GLY A 145 12.36 1.17 3.75
CA GLY A 145 12.83 1.23 5.12
C GLY A 145 12.04 0.31 6.05
N ALA A 146 10.71 0.38 6.02
CA ALA A 146 9.86 -0.54 6.76
C ALA A 146 10.08 -2.01 6.37
N GLY A 147 10.31 -2.28 5.08
CA GLY A 147 10.62 -3.62 4.59
C GLY A 147 11.99 -4.13 5.06
N ILE A 148 13.00 -3.27 5.14
CA ILE A 148 14.33 -3.60 5.67
C ILE A 148 14.22 -3.95 7.16
N PHE A 149 13.50 -3.14 7.96
CA PHE A 149 13.27 -3.43 9.38
C PHE A 149 12.48 -4.74 9.55
N ALA A 150 11.39 -4.94 8.81
CA ALA A 150 10.62 -6.18 8.89
C ALA A 150 11.47 -7.43 8.58
N LEU A 151 12.37 -7.36 7.59
CA LEU A 151 13.30 -8.45 7.31
C LEU A 151 14.35 -8.61 8.41
N MET A 152 14.83 -7.49 8.98
CA MET A 152 15.78 -7.52 10.08
C MET A 152 15.19 -8.22 11.31
N GLY A 153 13.97 -7.85 11.75
CA GLY A 153 13.28 -8.54 12.86
C GLY A 153 13.09 -10.03 12.59
N GLY A 154 12.74 -10.40 11.35
CA GLY A 154 12.67 -11.80 10.95
C GLY A 154 14.01 -12.54 11.07
N LEU A 155 15.11 -11.92 10.67
CA LEU A 155 16.45 -12.48 10.78
C LEU A 155 16.92 -12.55 12.23
N GLU A 156 16.61 -11.55 13.04
CA GLU A 156 16.93 -11.49 14.47
C GLU A 156 16.24 -12.62 15.24
N ILE A 157 14.93 -12.72 15.14
CA ILE A 157 14.13 -13.73 15.87
C ILE A 157 14.41 -15.16 15.36
N THR A 158 14.59 -15.35 14.03
CA THR A 158 14.71 -16.70 13.46
C THR A 158 16.14 -17.23 13.44
N PHE A 159 17.13 -16.35 13.25
CA PHE A 159 18.53 -16.73 13.04
C PHE A 159 19.50 -16.07 14.03
N HIS A 160 19.00 -15.27 14.99
CA HIS A 160 19.80 -14.54 15.98
C HIS A 160 20.87 -13.63 15.36
N VAL A 161 20.51 -12.97 14.25
CA VAL A 161 21.37 -12.00 13.56
C VAL A 161 21.22 -10.66 14.27
N GLU A 162 22.31 -10.14 14.84
CA GLU A 162 22.30 -8.82 15.48
C GLU A 162 22.15 -7.70 14.44
N GLN A 163 21.32 -6.69 14.74
CA GLN A 163 21.12 -5.54 13.87
C GLN A 163 22.39 -4.68 13.78
N SER A 164 22.73 -4.26 12.58
CA SER A 164 23.77 -3.26 12.31
C SER A 164 23.49 -2.53 11.00
N ASP A 165 24.07 -1.31 10.85
CA ASP A 165 23.90 -0.51 9.62
C ASP A 165 24.37 -1.25 8.37
N ILE A 166 25.39 -2.11 8.50
CA ILE A 166 25.90 -2.92 7.39
C ILE A 166 24.86 -3.96 6.99
N ILE A 167 24.24 -4.66 7.95
CA ILE A 167 23.21 -5.68 7.66
C ILE A 167 21.97 -5.04 7.06
N LEU A 168 21.51 -3.90 7.61
CA LEU A 168 20.42 -3.11 7.01
C LEU A 168 20.75 -2.71 5.57
N GLY A 169 21.97 -2.27 5.30
CA GLY A 169 22.46 -1.95 3.96
C GLY A 169 22.47 -3.15 3.02
N LEU A 170 22.91 -4.33 3.48
CA LEU A 170 22.90 -5.57 2.68
C LEU A 170 21.50 -6.07 2.36
N ILE A 171 20.57 -5.99 3.30
CA ILE A 171 19.16 -6.30 3.07
C ILE A 171 18.60 -5.35 2.00
N GLY A 172 18.78 -4.03 2.18
CA GLY A 172 18.33 -3.02 1.22
C GLY A 172 18.92 -3.24 -0.18
N PHE A 173 20.23 -3.49 -0.28
CA PHE A 173 20.90 -3.81 -1.54
C PHE A 173 20.30 -5.05 -2.21
N SER A 174 20.05 -6.12 -1.43
CA SER A 174 19.48 -7.37 -1.96
C SER A 174 18.09 -7.16 -2.55
N ILE A 175 17.24 -6.37 -1.86
CA ILE A 175 15.91 -6.02 -2.33
C ILE A 175 16.01 -5.19 -3.62
N VAL A 176 16.86 -4.16 -3.64
CA VAL A 176 17.05 -3.27 -4.80
C VAL A 176 17.54 -4.06 -6.01
N ALA A 177 18.54 -4.91 -5.85
CA ALA A 177 19.03 -5.78 -6.91
C ALA A 177 17.92 -6.70 -7.45
N ALA A 178 17.13 -7.31 -6.56
CA ALA A 178 16.06 -8.21 -6.94
C ALA A 178 14.94 -7.51 -7.74
N PHE A 179 14.47 -6.34 -7.33
CA PHE A 179 13.40 -5.66 -8.07
C PHE A 179 13.90 -5.05 -9.39
N ILE A 180 15.17 -4.61 -9.48
CA ILE A 180 15.76 -4.20 -10.76
C ILE A 180 15.82 -5.38 -11.72
N LEU A 181 16.28 -6.55 -11.29
CA LEU A 181 16.29 -7.76 -12.10
C LEU A 181 14.88 -8.18 -12.53
N SER A 182 13.90 -8.08 -11.63
CA SER A 182 12.49 -8.32 -11.94
C SER A 182 11.98 -7.36 -13.01
N ALA A 183 12.23 -6.05 -12.84
CA ALA A 183 11.82 -5.02 -13.78
C ALA A 183 12.45 -5.18 -15.18
N ILE A 184 13.68 -5.69 -15.26
CA ILE A 184 14.34 -6.03 -16.51
C ILE A 184 13.66 -7.22 -17.21
N SER A 185 13.15 -8.20 -16.45
CA SER A 185 12.52 -9.40 -17.01
C SER A 185 11.13 -9.13 -17.62
N GLY A 186 10.52 -7.99 -17.29
CA GLY A 186 9.28 -7.46 -17.84
C GLY A 186 8.00 -8.03 -17.21
N LEU A 187 6.88 -7.37 -17.50
CA LEU A 187 5.56 -7.57 -16.87
C LEU A 187 5.08 -9.03 -16.84
N LYS A 188 5.26 -9.78 -17.93
CA LYS A 188 4.68 -11.13 -18.05
C LYS A 188 5.50 -12.22 -17.34
N LYS A 189 6.80 -12.02 -17.15
CA LYS A 189 7.71 -13.03 -16.60
C LYS A 189 8.12 -12.72 -15.15
N GLY A 190 8.53 -11.50 -14.85
CA GLY A 190 8.97 -11.09 -13.51
C GLY A 190 7.78 -10.90 -12.57
N ILE A 191 7.16 -9.74 -12.66
CA ILE A 191 6.13 -9.30 -11.72
C ILE A 191 4.91 -10.22 -11.66
N ALA A 192 4.44 -10.77 -12.81
CA ALA A 192 3.25 -11.61 -12.82
C ALA A 192 3.47 -12.96 -12.12
N VAL A 193 4.69 -13.52 -12.18
CA VAL A 193 5.03 -14.78 -11.51
C VAL A 193 5.19 -14.54 -10.02
N LEU A 194 5.98 -13.53 -9.62
CA LEU A 194 6.24 -13.21 -8.23
C LEU A 194 4.95 -12.79 -7.50
N SER A 195 4.12 -11.94 -8.12
CA SER A 195 2.84 -11.53 -7.52
C SER A 195 1.88 -12.72 -7.35
N ASN A 196 1.82 -13.66 -8.31
CA ASN A 196 0.98 -14.84 -8.19
C ASN A 196 1.47 -15.81 -7.10
N LEU A 197 2.78 -15.94 -6.91
CA LEU A 197 3.35 -16.71 -5.81
C LEU A 197 3.03 -16.05 -4.46
N ASN A 198 3.27 -14.76 -4.37
CA ASN A 198 3.10 -13.99 -3.14
C ASN A 198 1.64 -13.99 -2.66
N ILE A 199 0.68 -13.74 -3.57
CA ILE A 199 -0.75 -13.74 -3.18
C ILE A 199 -1.22 -15.12 -2.70
N ARG A 200 -0.72 -16.20 -3.29
CA ARG A 200 -1.03 -17.55 -2.82
C ARG A 200 -0.43 -17.82 -1.44
N ALA A 201 0.79 -17.35 -1.20
CA ALA A 201 1.44 -17.45 0.12
C ALA A 201 0.67 -16.64 1.17
N PHE A 202 0.21 -15.42 0.84
CA PHE A 202 -0.66 -14.62 1.71
C PHE A 202 -1.94 -15.37 2.11
N PHE A 203 -2.68 -15.90 1.15
CA PHE A 203 -3.90 -16.67 1.46
C PHE A 203 -3.59 -17.94 2.26
N GLY A 204 -2.47 -18.62 1.97
CA GLY A 204 -2.03 -19.78 2.74
C GLY A 204 -1.72 -19.43 4.19
N LEU A 205 -0.99 -18.34 4.43
CA LEU A 205 -0.66 -17.88 5.78
C LEU A 205 -1.89 -17.40 6.55
N ILE A 206 -2.77 -16.60 5.92
CA ILE A 206 -4.05 -16.21 6.53
C ILE A 206 -4.86 -17.45 6.95
N LEU A 207 -5.03 -18.41 6.04
CA LEU A 207 -5.83 -19.60 6.30
C LEU A 207 -5.24 -20.43 7.42
N PHE A 208 -3.91 -20.61 7.44
CA PHE A 208 -3.23 -21.35 8.49
C PHE A 208 -3.42 -20.67 9.85
N LEU A 209 -3.09 -19.38 9.96
CA LEU A 209 -3.20 -18.63 11.22
C LEU A 209 -4.65 -18.53 11.70
N PHE A 210 -5.60 -18.41 10.79
CA PHE A 210 -7.02 -18.37 11.12
C PHE A 210 -7.51 -19.70 11.70
N ILE A 211 -7.09 -20.84 11.14
CA ILE A 211 -7.49 -22.18 11.63
C ILE A 211 -6.74 -22.58 12.89
N ALA A 212 -5.44 -22.30 12.97
CA ALA A 212 -4.59 -22.68 14.10
C ALA A 212 -4.73 -21.73 15.30
N GLY A 213 -5.21 -20.50 15.07
CA GLY A 213 -5.41 -19.48 16.08
C GLY A 213 -6.80 -19.51 16.72
N PRO A 214 -7.14 -18.47 17.51
CA PRO A 214 -8.43 -18.36 18.20
C PRO A 214 -9.54 -17.89 17.26
N THR A 215 -9.94 -18.75 16.32
CA THR A 215 -10.85 -18.43 15.19
C THR A 215 -12.09 -17.64 15.59
N LEU A 216 -12.78 -18.04 16.68
CA LEU A 216 -14.01 -17.37 17.11
C LEU A 216 -13.75 -15.95 17.60
N GLN A 217 -12.68 -15.75 18.39
CA GLN A 217 -12.25 -14.43 18.85
C GLN A 217 -11.90 -13.53 17.67
N LEU A 218 -11.14 -14.05 16.69
CA LEU A 218 -10.78 -13.30 15.49
C LEU A 218 -12.00 -12.85 14.69
N LEU A 219 -13.02 -13.72 14.55
CA LEU A 219 -14.27 -13.36 13.90
C LEU A 219 -15.05 -12.29 14.67
N GLU A 220 -15.11 -12.39 15.99
CA GLU A 220 -15.78 -11.42 16.85
C GLU A 220 -15.09 -10.06 16.79
N LEU A 221 -13.76 -10.01 16.95
CA LEU A 221 -12.93 -8.81 16.83
C LEU A 221 -13.10 -8.15 15.45
N GLY A 222 -12.99 -8.96 14.39
CA GLY A 222 -13.16 -8.48 13.02
C GLY A 222 -14.55 -7.93 12.77
N ALA A 223 -15.61 -8.64 13.18
CA ALA A 223 -17.00 -8.22 12.98
C ALA A 223 -17.33 -6.94 13.77
N THR A 224 -16.90 -6.86 15.03
CA THR A 224 -17.14 -5.71 15.90
C THR A 224 -16.38 -4.48 15.39
N GLY A 225 -15.09 -4.63 15.08
CA GLY A 225 -14.29 -3.55 14.51
C GLY A 225 -14.80 -3.08 13.16
N PHE A 226 -15.22 -4.01 12.27
CA PHE A 226 -15.77 -3.64 10.96
C PHE A 226 -17.12 -2.92 11.08
N LYS A 227 -17.98 -3.35 12.00
CA LYS A 227 -19.22 -2.65 12.31
C LYS A 227 -18.93 -1.21 12.77
N ASP A 228 -18.03 -1.04 13.72
CA ASP A 228 -17.64 0.28 14.22
C ASP A 228 -17.03 1.16 13.12
N TYR A 229 -16.16 0.58 12.27
CA TYR A 229 -15.59 1.26 11.10
C TYR A 229 -16.66 1.81 10.16
N LEU A 230 -17.70 1.02 9.82
CA LEU A 230 -18.76 1.46 8.93
C LEU A 230 -19.61 2.58 9.55
N PHE A 231 -19.97 2.47 10.83
CA PHE A 231 -20.79 3.47 11.51
C PHE A 231 -20.04 4.79 11.74
N ASN A 232 -18.74 4.73 11.98
CA ASN A 232 -17.90 5.89 12.28
C ASN A 232 -17.01 6.31 11.10
N PHE A 233 -17.22 5.77 9.89
CA PHE A 233 -16.39 6.02 8.72
C PHE A 233 -16.16 7.52 8.46
N PHE A 234 -17.23 8.29 8.36
CA PHE A 234 -17.11 9.72 8.04
C PHE A 234 -16.53 10.53 9.19
N SER A 235 -17.00 10.31 10.43
CA SER A 235 -16.53 11.06 11.59
C SER A 235 -15.03 10.86 11.81
N ARG A 236 -14.54 9.63 11.72
CA ARG A 236 -13.11 9.32 11.91
C ARG A 236 -12.26 9.73 10.71
N SER A 237 -12.74 9.54 9.48
CA SER A 237 -11.97 9.89 8.27
C SER A 237 -11.80 11.40 8.08
N THR A 238 -12.75 12.22 8.56
CA THR A 238 -12.71 13.68 8.39
C THR A 238 -12.29 14.42 9.65
N ASN A 239 -12.37 13.77 10.80
CA ASN A 239 -12.13 14.35 12.13
C ASN A 239 -12.86 15.70 12.37
N ILE A 240 -13.99 15.94 11.70
CA ILE A 240 -14.75 17.16 11.84
C ILE A 240 -15.50 17.15 13.17
N GLY A 241 -15.16 18.12 14.03
CA GLY A 241 -15.86 18.34 15.31
C GLY A 241 -15.44 17.40 16.44
N SER A 242 -14.41 16.59 16.25
CA SER A 242 -13.82 15.77 17.32
C SER A 242 -12.59 16.46 17.91
N PRO A 243 -12.45 16.56 19.22
CA PRO A 243 -11.25 17.05 19.88
C PRO A 243 -10.19 15.93 19.94
N LEU A 244 -9.94 15.23 18.84
CA LEU A 244 -8.89 14.22 18.81
C LEU A 244 -7.55 14.86 19.10
N ASP A 245 -6.74 14.14 19.84
CA ASP A 245 -5.36 14.45 20.09
C ASP A 245 -4.61 14.68 18.77
N THR A 246 -4.08 15.90 18.61
CA THR A 246 -3.36 16.30 17.40
C THR A 246 -2.12 15.43 17.18
N GLN A 247 -1.47 14.99 18.26
CA GLN A 247 -0.31 14.12 18.17
C GLN A 247 -0.69 12.75 17.59
N TRP A 248 -1.73 12.11 18.15
CA TRP A 248 -2.21 10.82 17.64
C TRP A 248 -2.64 10.89 16.17
N LEU A 249 -3.32 11.99 15.78
CA LEU A 249 -3.71 12.20 14.37
C LEU A 249 -2.51 12.29 13.44
N ASN A 250 -1.48 13.04 13.85
CA ASN A 250 -0.26 13.20 13.05
C ASN A 250 0.51 11.89 12.91
N ASP A 251 0.64 11.16 14.00
CA ASP A 251 1.41 9.91 14.05
C ASP A 251 0.75 8.78 13.26
N TRP A 252 -0.58 8.82 13.07
CA TRP A 252 -1.33 7.72 12.48
C TRP A 252 -2.12 8.13 11.24
N THR A 253 -3.23 8.82 11.38
CA THR A 253 -4.13 9.09 10.24
C THR A 253 -3.47 9.97 9.18
N VAL A 254 -2.77 11.03 9.58
CA VAL A 254 -2.05 11.91 8.65
C VAL A 254 -0.88 11.16 8.00
N PHE A 255 -0.12 10.38 8.78
CA PHE A 255 0.94 9.53 8.27
C PHE A 255 0.43 8.56 7.21
N TYR A 256 -0.63 7.79 7.48
CA TYR A 256 -1.16 6.83 6.52
C TYR A 256 -1.72 7.50 5.27
N PHE A 257 -2.50 8.57 5.41
CA PHE A 257 -3.02 9.28 4.25
C PHE A 257 -1.91 9.90 3.41
N ALA A 258 -0.89 10.47 4.05
CA ALA A 258 0.27 11.00 3.36
C ALA A 258 1.02 9.90 2.59
N ASN A 259 1.20 8.73 3.20
CA ASN A 259 1.78 7.57 2.53
C ASN A 259 0.97 7.17 1.29
N TRP A 260 -0.35 7.01 1.41
CA TRP A 260 -1.19 6.66 0.27
C TRP A 260 -1.19 7.72 -0.83
N PHE A 261 -1.17 9.01 -0.46
CA PHE A 261 -1.05 10.10 -1.43
C PHE A 261 0.30 10.10 -2.14
N ALA A 262 1.40 9.81 -1.44
CA ALA A 262 2.73 9.75 -2.06
C ALA A 262 2.81 8.68 -3.17
N TRP A 263 2.19 7.53 -2.95
CA TRP A 263 2.19 6.42 -3.90
C TRP A 263 1.19 6.59 -5.05
N ALA A 264 0.00 7.12 -4.77
CA ALA A 264 -1.14 7.02 -5.67
C ALA A 264 -0.93 7.60 -7.07
N PRO A 265 -0.34 8.77 -7.29
CA PRO A 265 -0.25 9.35 -8.63
C PRO A 265 0.46 8.44 -9.64
N ILE A 266 1.63 7.92 -9.29
CA ILE A 266 2.43 7.11 -10.21
C ILE A 266 2.01 5.64 -10.19
N SER A 267 1.68 5.07 -9.03
CA SER A 267 1.09 3.72 -8.99
C SER A 267 -0.15 3.63 -9.84
N SER A 268 -0.93 4.71 -9.95
CA SER A 268 -2.11 4.78 -10.81
C SER A 268 -1.80 4.66 -12.30
N LEU A 269 -0.63 5.15 -12.75
CA LEU A 269 -0.21 4.97 -14.14
C LEU A 269 0.00 3.48 -14.46
N PHE A 270 0.61 2.76 -13.54
CA PHE A 270 0.81 1.33 -13.68
C PHE A 270 -0.52 0.57 -13.62
N LEU A 271 -1.35 0.81 -12.61
CA LEU A 271 -2.65 0.16 -12.45
C LEU A 271 -3.59 0.43 -13.64
N GLY A 272 -3.61 1.68 -14.10
CA GLY A 272 -4.40 2.09 -15.27
C GLY A 272 -3.95 1.41 -16.56
N ARG A 273 -2.63 1.21 -16.73
CA ARG A 273 -2.06 0.49 -17.88
C ARG A 273 -2.52 -0.97 -17.96
N LEU A 274 -2.71 -1.63 -16.82
CA LEU A 274 -3.17 -3.02 -16.77
C LEU A 274 -4.63 -3.20 -17.21
N ALA A 275 -5.42 -2.13 -17.21
CA ALA A 275 -6.88 -2.20 -17.30
C ALA A 275 -7.43 -2.25 -18.74
N VAL A 276 -6.58 -2.15 -19.76
CA VAL A 276 -7.02 -2.18 -21.16
C VAL A 276 -7.88 -3.41 -21.46
N GLY A 277 -8.98 -3.22 -22.17
CA GLY A 277 -9.93 -4.26 -22.55
C GLY A 277 -10.93 -4.66 -21.47
N TYR A 278 -10.82 -4.15 -20.25
CA TYR A 278 -11.77 -4.33 -19.16
C TYR A 278 -12.72 -3.14 -19.04
N THR A 279 -13.86 -3.35 -18.35
CA THR A 279 -14.81 -2.26 -18.08
C THR A 279 -14.37 -1.43 -16.87
N VAL A 280 -14.91 -0.21 -16.75
CA VAL A 280 -14.75 0.64 -15.55
C VAL A 280 -15.24 -0.08 -14.30
N ARG A 281 -16.30 -0.89 -14.41
CA ARG A 281 -16.81 -1.74 -13.30
C ARG A 281 -15.80 -2.79 -12.89
N ASP A 282 -15.17 -3.47 -13.85
CA ASP A 282 -14.08 -4.42 -13.55
C ASP A 282 -12.92 -3.71 -12.87
N PHE A 283 -12.56 -2.49 -13.31
CA PHE A 283 -11.51 -1.70 -12.68
C PHE A 283 -11.78 -1.45 -11.19
N ILE A 284 -13.00 -1.07 -10.85
CA ILE A 284 -13.42 -0.85 -9.45
C ILE A 284 -13.37 -2.15 -8.65
N HIS A 285 -13.78 -3.28 -9.23
CA HIS A 285 -13.68 -4.57 -8.55
C HIS A 285 -12.23 -4.92 -8.20
N PHE A 286 -11.31 -4.79 -9.15
CA PHE A 286 -9.94 -5.27 -9.00
C PHE A 286 -9.00 -4.28 -8.32
N ASN A 287 -9.34 -3.00 -8.24
CA ASN A 287 -8.48 -2.00 -7.58
C ASN A 287 -9.10 -1.40 -6.31
N LEU A 288 -10.41 -1.57 -6.05
CA LEU A 288 -11.06 -1.13 -4.83
C LEU A 288 -11.61 -2.31 -4.03
N LEU A 289 -12.61 -3.02 -4.58
CA LEU A 289 -13.42 -3.95 -3.79
C LEU A 289 -12.61 -5.16 -3.29
N PHE A 290 -11.99 -5.90 -4.20
CA PHE A 290 -11.25 -7.11 -3.83
C PHE A 290 -10.01 -6.83 -2.97
N PRO A 291 -9.17 -5.82 -3.26
CA PRO A 291 -8.08 -5.47 -2.37
C PRO A 291 -8.54 -5.04 -0.98
N SER A 292 -9.62 -4.22 -0.88
CA SER A 292 -10.16 -3.82 0.42
C SER A 292 -10.69 -5.00 1.24
N LEU A 293 -11.39 -5.94 0.59
CA LEU A 293 -11.86 -7.15 1.26
C LEU A 293 -10.69 -8.05 1.71
N PHE A 294 -9.66 -8.17 0.87
CA PHE A 294 -8.45 -8.89 1.25
C PHE A 294 -7.79 -8.27 2.48
N THR A 295 -7.63 -6.94 2.52
CA THR A 295 -7.00 -6.29 3.67
C THR A 295 -7.89 -6.31 4.91
N CYS A 296 -9.22 -6.25 4.77
CA CYS A 296 -10.11 -6.49 5.91
C CYS A 296 -9.91 -7.91 6.49
N LEU A 297 -9.80 -8.93 5.63
CA LEU A 297 -9.51 -10.29 6.08
C LEU A 297 -8.12 -10.39 6.73
N TRP A 298 -7.11 -9.77 6.12
CA TRP A 298 -5.75 -9.71 6.67
C TRP A 298 -5.74 -9.10 8.06
N MET A 299 -6.31 -7.91 8.23
CA MET A 299 -6.32 -7.21 9.51
C MET A 299 -7.16 -7.97 10.56
N THR A 300 -8.26 -8.61 10.17
CA THR A 300 -9.03 -9.47 11.07
C THR A 300 -8.14 -10.56 11.68
N VAL A 301 -7.26 -11.17 10.89
CA VAL A 301 -6.39 -12.25 11.37
C VAL A 301 -5.17 -11.68 12.10
N PHE A 302 -4.38 -10.83 11.47
CA PHE A 302 -3.08 -10.39 12.01
C PHE A 302 -3.23 -9.39 13.15
N SER A 303 -4.07 -8.36 12.97
CA SER A 303 -4.32 -7.39 14.05
C SER A 303 -5.14 -8.04 15.18
N GLY A 304 -6.08 -8.92 14.81
CA GLY A 304 -6.82 -9.69 15.80
C GLY A 304 -5.92 -10.58 16.65
N LEU A 305 -4.97 -11.30 16.03
CA LEU A 305 -3.98 -12.11 16.76
C LEU A 305 -3.09 -11.26 17.66
N ALA A 306 -2.63 -10.10 17.19
CA ALA A 306 -1.80 -9.21 18.01
C ALA A 306 -2.55 -8.71 19.25
N ILE A 307 -3.80 -8.29 19.08
CA ILE A 307 -4.66 -7.83 20.18
C ILE A 307 -4.96 -8.98 21.15
N ASP A 308 -5.39 -10.14 20.65
CA ASP A 308 -5.74 -11.30 21.47
C ASP A 308 -4.53 -11.80 22.27
N TYR A 309 -3.37 -11.94 21.62
CA TYR A 309 -2.12 -12.34 22.26
C TYR A 309 -1.69 -11.36 23.36
N ASP A 310 -1.71 -10.06 23.05
CA ASP A 310 -1.29 -9.04 24.01
C ASP A 310 -2.17 -9.00 25.25
N LEU A 311 -3.49 -9.11 25.08
CA LEU A 311 -4.43 -9.19 26.19
C LEU A 311 -4.27 -10.49 27.01
N LEU A 312 -4.07 -11.62 26.33
CA LEU A 312 -3.88 -12.92 26.99
C LEU A 312 -2.61 -12.95 27.85
N TYR A 313 -1.52 -12.35 27.36
CA TYR A 313 -0.21 -12.32 28.04
C TYR A 313 0.10 -10.96 28.69
N GLN A 314 -0.95 -10.22 29.08
CA GLN A 314 -0.87 -9.01 29.92
C GLN A 314 0.09 -7.94 29.42
N GLY A 315 0.11 -7.65 28.12
CA GLY A 315 0.92 -6.61 27.52
C GLY A 315 2.31 -7.07 27.05
N ALA A 316 2.50 -8.37 26.86
CA ALA A 316 3.79 -8.93 26.45
C ALA A 316 4.25 -8.41 25.07
N LEU A 317 3.34 -8.36 24.07
CA LEU A 317 3.68 -7.83 22.75
C LEU A 317 3.93 -6.33 22.77
N HIS A 318 3.17 -5.59 23.57
CA HIS A 318 3.42 -4.17 23.76
C HIS A 318 4.79 -3.91 24.39
N THR A 319 5.23 -4.77 25.31
CA THR A 319 6.57 -4.69 25.90
C THR A 319 7.66 -4.91 24.85
N ILE A 320 7.49 -5.90 23.95
CA ILE A 320 8.39 -6.15 22.82
C ILE A 320 8.38 -4.97 21.87
N LEU A 321 7.19 -4.48 21.51
CA LEU A 321 7.02 -3.32 20.62
C LEU A 321 7.83 -2.09 21.08
N ILE A 322 7.80 -1.79 22.38
CA ILE A 322 8.45 -0.59 22.93
C ILE A 322 9.97 -0.80 23.17
N ASN A 323 10.39 -2.01 23.53
CA ASN A 323 11.77 -2.28 23.92
C ASN A 323 12.63 -2.86 22.80
N GLU A 324 12.02 -3.61 21.88
CA GLU A 324 12.72 -4.38 20.85
C GLU A 324 12.36 -3.93 19.41
N GLY A 325 11.31 -3.11 19.26
CA GLY A 325 10.88 -2.54 17.99
C GLY A 325 9.66 -3.23 17.35
N GLU A 326 9.03 -2.52 16.44
CA GLU A 326 7.83 -2.94 15.71
C GLU A 326 8.05 -4.20 14.87
N GLU A 327 9.25 -4.36 14.34
CA GLU A 327 9.68 -5.46 13.48
C GLU A 327 9.62 -6.82 14.15
N ASN A 328 9.75 -6.88 15.46
CA ASN A 328 9.79 -8.11 16.22
C ASN A 328 8.41 -8.67 16.57
N VAL A 329 7.37 -7.82 16.58
CA VAL A 329 6.00 -8.20 17.00
C VAL A 329 5.43 -9.35 16.16
N LEU A 330 5.49 -9.24 14.83
CA LEU A 330 4.97 -10.28 13.94
C LEU A 330 5.65 -11.63 14.17
N PHE A 331 6.97 -11.62 14.23
CA PHE A 331 7.74 -12.87 14.34
C PHE A 331 7.59 -13.52 15.72
N THR A 332 7.43 -12.75 16.79
CA THR A 332 7.10 -13.27 18.11
C THR A 332 5.77 -14.04 18.08
N ILE A 333 4.74 -13.48 17.47
CA ILE A 333 3.46 -14.19 17.30
C ILE A 333 3.65 -15.48 16.51
N LEU A 334 4.37 -15.43 15.39
CA LEU A 334 4.53 -16.59 14.51
C LEU A 334 5.30 -17.73 15.19
N MET A 335 6.28 -17.42 16.04
CA MET A 335 7.08 -18.42 16.74
C MET A 335 6.28 -19.26 17.75
N ASP A 336 5.18 -18.72 18.28
CA ASP A 336 4.29 -19.44 19.21
C ASP A 336 3.31 -20.39 18.51
N PHE A 337 3.20 -20.30 17.17
CA PHE A 337 2.35 -21.22 16.40
C PHE A 337 3.05 -22.55 16.10
N PRO A 338 2.29 -23.65 15.85
CA PRO A 338 2.86 -24.88 15.31
C PRO A 338 3.68 -24.58 14.05
N PHE A 339 4.89 -25.12 13.97
CA PHE A 339 5.85 -24.85 12.88
C PHE A 339 6.35 -23.39 12.82
N GLY A 340 6.41 -22.68 13.95
CA GLY A 340 6.73 -21.25 14.02
C GLY A 340 7.99 -20.86 13.26
N GLN A 341 9.07 -21.63 13.38
CA GLN A 341 10.32 -21.38 12.63
C GLN A 341 10.13 -21.46 11.11
N LEU A 342 9.32 -22.40 10.62
CA LEU A 342 8.99 -22.51 9.20
C LEU A 342 8.11 -21.32 8.76
N LEU A 343 7.13 -20.94 9.58
CA LEU A 343 6.27 -19.78 9.30
C LEU A 343 7.09 -18.49 9.23
N ALA A 344 8.00 -18.28 10.17
CA ALA A 344 8.91 -17.13 10.18
C ALA A 344 9.79 -17.11 8.92
N PHE A 345 10.40 -18.22 8.56
CA PHE A 345 11.20 -18.33 7.34
C PHE A 345 10.38 -18.01 6.06
N LEU A 346 9.18 -18.58 5.93
CA LEU A 346 8.29 -18.30 4.81
C LEU A 346 7.86 -16.82 4.78
N THR A 347 7.61 -16.23 5.94
CA THR A 347 7.22 -14.82 6.06
C THR A 347 8.35 -13.87 5.67
N ILE A 348 9.60 -14.18 6.02
CA ILE A 348 10.79 -13.45 5.51
C ILE A 348 10.78 -13.44 3.97
N GLY A 349 10.59 -14.59 3.33
CA GLY A 349 10.45 -14.69 1.88
C GLY A 349 9.28 -13.87 1.31
N MET A 350 8.13 -13.88 1.99
CA MET A 350 6.95 -13.11 1.61
C MET A 350 7.18 -11.61 1.70
N ILE A 351 7.82 -11.11 2.77
CA ILE A 351 8.19 -9.70 2.94
C ILE A 351 9.10 -9.28 1.78
N PHE A 352 10.14 -10.06 1.49
CA PHE A 352 11.08 -9.79 0.39
C PHE A 352 10.35 -9.69 -0.96
N ILE A 353 9.56 -10.69 -1.32
CA ILE A 353 8.82 -10.74 -2.59
C ILE A 353 7.78 -9.61 -2.67
N SER A 354 7.13 -9.27 -1.55
CA SER A 354 6.13 -8.19 -1.49
C SER A 354 6.73 -6.85 -1.90
N TYR A 355 7.90 -6.49 -1.35
CA TYR A 355 8.53 -5.25 -1.75
C TYR A 355 9.06 -5.32 -3.19
N VAL A 356 9.69 -6.42 -3.60
CA VAL A 356 10.19 -6.60 -4.97
C VAL A 356 9.08 -6.39 -6.01
N THR A 357 7.88 -6.93 -5.77
CA THR A 357 6.76 -6.79 -6.72
C THR A 357 6.16 -5.38 -6.74
N ALA A 358 6.06 -4.73 -5.58
CA ALA A 358 5.60 -3.35 -5.50
C ALA A 358 6.62 -2.37 -6.13
N ALA A 359 7.91 -2.56 -5.86
CA ALA A 359 8.97 -1.72 -6.40
C ALA A 359 9.12 -1.89 -7.93
N ASP A 360 9.08 -3.12 -8.46
CA ASP A 360 9.13 -3.38 -9.90
C ASP A 360 8.06 -2.61 -10.66
N SER A 361 6.80 -2.68 -10.21
CA SER A 361 5.67 -1.99 -10.86
C SER A 361 5.86 -0.47 -10.86
N ASN A 362 6.26 0.10 -9.74
CA ASN A 362 6.39 1.53 -9.57
C ASN A 362 7.65 2.09 -10.26
N VAL A 363 8.79 1.41 -10.16
CA VAL A 363 10.01 1.79 -10.89
C VAL A 363 9.79 1.71 -12.39
N SER A 364 9.02 0.71 -12.88
CA SER A 364 8.64 0.62 -14.29
C SER A 364 7.79 1.81 -14.73
N ALA A 365 6.82 2.25 -13.90
CA ALA A 365 6.01 3.44 -14.20
C ALA A 365 6.83 4.73 -14.17
N MET A 366 7.69 4.92 -13.14
CA MET A 366 8.59 6.07 -13.04
C MET A 366 9.53 6.16 -14.24
N SER A 367 10.10 5.02 -14.62
CA SER A 367 11.02 4.93 -15.77
C SER A 367 10.31 5.27 -17.08
N ALA A 368 9.08 4.76 -17.27
CA ALA A 368 8.28 5.09 -18.44
C ALA A 368 7.94 6.57 -18.50
N MET A 369 7.57 7.18 -17.38
CA MET A 369 7.27 8.62 -17.29
C MET A 369 8.52 9.48 -17.52
N SER A 370 9.71 9.00 -17.15
CA SER A 370 10.99 9.68 -17.35
C SER A 370 11.61 9.43 -18.74
N SER A 371 10.87 8.76 -19.63
CA SER A 371 11.34 8.38 -20.97
C SER A 371 10.48 9.00 -22.06
N THR A 372 11.05 9.22 -23.22
CA THR A 372 10.33 9.62 -24.44
C THR A 372 9.89 8.41 -25.26
N GLY A 373 8.82 8.55 -26.06
CA GLY A 373 8.36 7.49 -26.97
C GLY A 373 7.60 6.36 -26.32
N ILE A 374 7.15 6.53 -25.08
CA ILE A 374 6.31 5.55 -24.37
C ILE A 374 4.86 5.68 -24.86
N HIS A 375 4.33 4.59 -25.40
CA HIS A 375 2.94 4.47 -25.86
C HIS A 375 2.46 3.01 -25.75
N PRO A 376 1.15 2.70 -25.94
CA PRO A 376 0.61 1.35 -25.72
C PRO A 376 1.32 0.23 -26.48
N GLU A 377 1.87 0.51 -27.66
CA GLU A 377 2.62 -0.45 -28.49
C GLU A 377 4.09 -0.59 -28.06
N ASN A 378 4.67 0.44 -27.42
CA ASN A 378 6.03 0.45 -26.87
C ASN A 378 6.03 0.93 -25.42
N PRO A 379 5.57 0.09 -24.47
CA PRO A 379 5.34 0.49 -23.09
C PRO A 379 6.57 0.42 -22.17
N GLU A 380 7.71 -0.11 -22.64
CA GLU A 380 8.87 -0.38 -21.80
C GLU A 380 9.91 0.74 -21.89
N ALA A 381 10.37 1.18 -20.71
CA ALA A 381 11.43 2.18 -20.60
C ALA A 381 12.83 1.54 -20.69
N PRO A 382 13.87 2.31 -21.04
CA PRO A 382 15.26 1.84 -21.02
C PRO A 382 15.69 1.32 -19.65
N ILE A 383 16.47 0.22 -19.63
CA ILE A 383 16.89 -0.46 -18.42
C ILE A 383 17.69 0.47 -17.48
N TRP A 384 18.57 1.31 -18.04
CA TRP A 384 19.43 2.17 -17.25
C TRP A 384 18.64 3.19 -16.42
N ILE A 385 17.45 3.64 -16.87
CA ILE A 385 16.57 4.51 -16.09
C ILE A 385 15.98 3.75 -14.89
N LYS A 386 15.60 2.47 -15.07
CA LYS A 386 15.14 1.60 -13.98
C LYS A 386 16.23 1.41 -12.92
N VAL A 387 17.48 1.25 -13.35
CA VAL A 387 18.64 1.14 -12.44
C VAL A 387 18.86 2.44 -11.65
N ILE A 388 18.79 3.60 -12.31
CA ILE A 388 18.95 4.90 -11.62
C ILE A 388 17.86 5.08 -10.56
N TRP A 389 16.59 4.89 -10.91
CA TRP A 389 15.48 5.06 -9.96
C TRP A 389 15.58 4.08 -8.78
N GLY A 390 15.86 2.80 -9.08
CA GLY A 390 16.01 1.79 -8.04
C GLY A 390 17.15 2.07 -7.08
N SER A 391 18.31 2.47 -7.60
CA SER A 391 19.47 2.82 -6.78
C SER A 391 19.24 4.07 -5.93
N LEU A 392 18.57 5.09 -6.48
CA LEU A 392 18.24 6.32 -5.74
C LEU A 392 17.27 6.02 -4.57
N ILE A 393 16.23 5.23 -4.80
CA ILE A 393 15.28 4.83 -3.77
C ILE A 393 15.99 4.03 -2.67
N GLY A 394 16.85 3.08 -3.05
CA GLY A 394 17.61 2.28 -2.09
C GLY A 394 18.55 3.11 -1.23
N LEU A 395 19.26 4.07 -1.83
CA LEU A 395 20.16 4.97 -1.12
C LEU A 395 19.42 5.88 -0.13
N ILE A 396 18.31 6.48 -0.56
CA ILE A 396 17.50 7.34 0.31
C ILE A 396 16.92 6.52 1.48
N ALA A 397 16.39 5.33 1.22
CA ALA A 397 15.87 4.46 2.27
C ALA A 397 16.96 4.13 3.30
N TRP A 398 18.13 3.68 2.85
CA TRP A 398 19.22 3.33 3.75
C TRP A 398 19.70 4.52 4.60
N ILE A 399 19.90 5.68 4.00
CA ILE A 399 20.29 6.89 4.74
C ILE A 399 19.24 7.24 5.80
N MET A 400 17.95 7.19 5.44
CA MET A 400 16.88 7.60 6.36
C MET A 400 16.71 6.63 7.53
N ILE A 401 16.77 5.31 7.30
CA ILE A 401 16.63 4.35 8.39
C ILE A 401 17.83 4.33 9.33
N THR A 402 19.05 4.55 8.82
CA THR A 402 20.27 4.59 9.65
C THR A 402 20.42 5.91 10.40
N SER A 403 19.87 7.02 9.90
CA SER A 403 19.97 8.33 10.54
C SER A 403 18.78 8.70 11.43
N ALA A 404 17.58 8.24 11.13
CA ALA A 404 16.35 8.67 11.80
C ALA A 404 15.34 7.53 12.09
N GLY A 405 15.67 6.27 11.79
CA GLY A 405 14.83 5.11 12.11
C GLY A 405 13.40 5.21 11.55
N ILE A 406 12.42 4.85 12.37
CA ILE A 406 10.98 4.91 12.03
C ILE A 406 10.48 6.35 11.77
N ASP A 407 11.01 7.33 12.48
CA ASP A 407 10.63 8.74 12.27
C ASP A 407 11.09 9.24 10.89
N GLY A 408 12.20 8.72 10.38
CA GLY A 408 12.63 8.96 9.00
C GLY A 408 11.63 8.44 7.98
N ILE A 409 11.06 7.26 8.20
CA ILE A 409 10.01 6.67 7.37
C ILE A 409 8.77 7.57 7.37
N ARG A 410 8.29 7.99 8.54
CA ARG A 410 7.13 8.88 8.70
C ARG A 410 7.34 10.21 7.99
N LEU A 411 8.51 10.83 8.18
CA LEU A 411 8.86 12.10 7.54
C LEU A 411 8.84 12.01 6.01
N LEU A 412 9.41 10.96 5.43
CA LEU A 412 9.38 10.72 3.98
C LEU A 412 7.95 10.63 3.44
N CYS A 413 7.06 9.91 4.14
CA CYS A 413 5.65 9.80 3.75
C CYS A 413 4.96 11.17 3.71
N VAL A 414 5.15 11.99 4.75
CA VAL A 414 4.53 13.33 4.83
C VAL A 414 5.06 14.27 3.75
N LEU A 415 6.38 14.29 3.53
CA LEU A 415 7.01 15.11 2.49
C LEU A 415 6.52 14.74 1.09
N GLY A 416 6.36 13.45 0.80
CA GLY A 416 5.84 12.98 -0.48
C GLY A 416 4.34 13.17 -0.64
N GLY A 417 3.56 12.91 0.41
CA GLY A 417 2.11 12.93 0.37
C GLY A 417 1.50 14.33 0.23
N PHE A 418 2.11 15.33 0.86
CA PHE A 418 1.56 16.68 0.86
C PHE A 418 1.37 17.29 -0.53
N PRO A 419 2.37 17.32 -1.44
CA PRO A 419 2.15 17.83 -2.80
C PRO A 419 1.19 16.95 -3.62
N ALA A 420 1.20 15.64 -3.42
CA ALA A 420 0.33 14.72 -4.14
C ALA A 420 -1.15 14.87 -3.77
N LEU A 421 -1.47 15.30 -2.55
CA LEU A 421 -2.85 15.57 -2.10
C LEU A 421 -3.59 16.51 -3.06
N PHE A 422 -2.98 17.63 -3.45
CA PHE A 422 -3.62 18.60 -4.34
C PHE A 422 -3.93 18.03 -5.72
N ILE A 423 -3.04 17.17 -6.22
CA ILE A 423 -3.23 16.50 -7.50
C ILE A 423 -4.40 15.51 -7.40
N ILE A 424 -4.47 14.73 -6.32
CA ILE A 424 -5.54 13.74 -6.10
C ILE A 424 -6.90 14.43 -5.98
N ILE A 425 -6.98 15.57 -5.29
CA ILE A 425 -8.21 16.38 -5.22
C ILE A 425 -8.63 16.83 -6.63
N ALA A 426 -7.72 17.37 -7.42
CA ALA A 426 -7.99 17.79 -8.78
C ALA A 426 -8.47 16.63 -9.68
N VAL A 427 -7.88 15.45 -9.52
CA VAL A 427 -8.28 14.21 -10.23
C VAL A 427 -9.68 13.78 -9.81
N GLY A 428 -10.00 13.85 -8.51
CA GLY A 428 -11.34 13.55 -7.99
C GLY A 428 -12.41 14.47 -8.59
N ILE A 429 -12.15 15.77 -8.67
CA ILE A 429 -13.03 16.74 -9.34
C ILE A 429 -13.17 16.39 -10.83
N GLY A 430 -12.07 16.02 -11.50
CA GLY A 430 -12.08 15.55 -12.88
C GLY A 430 -12.97 14.33 -13.11
N LEU A 431 -12.91 13.35 -12.19
CA LEU A 431 -13.77 12.16 -12.24
C LEU A 431 -15.27 12.50 -12.07
N ILE A 432 -15.59 13.40 -11.13
CA ILE A 432 -16.97 13.90 -10.95
C ILE A 432 -17.46 14.54 -12.26
N LYS A 433 -16.62 15.36 -12.90
CA LYS A 433 -16.95 15.98 -14.19
C LYS A 433 -17.19 14.95 -15.31
N MET A 434 -16.39 13.87 -15.34
CA MET A 434 -16.64 12.76 -16.28
C MET A 434 -17.95 12.05 -15.99
N LEU A 435 -18.26 11.83 -14.72
CA LEU A 435 -19.51 11.18 -14.28
C LEU A 435 -20.75 11.99 -14.69
N LEU A 436 -20.70 13.32 -14.57
CA LEU A 436 -21.81 14.21 -14.95
C LEU A 436 -22.04 14.31 -16.46
N LYS A 437 -21.05 13.91 -17.28
CA LYS A 437 -21.13 13.91 -18.75
C LYS A 437 -21.50 12.53 -19.33
N ALA A 438 -21.50 11.49 -18.52
CA ALA A 438 -21.77 10.10 -18.94
C ALA A 438 -23.26 9.75 -18.80
#